data_b2ed0a13cb62b1c8508dc8d035739675
#
_entry.id   b2ed0a13cb62b1c8508dc8d035739675
#
_cell.length_a   1.000
_cell.length_b   1.000
_cell.length_c   1.000
_cell.angle_alpha   90.00
_cell.angle_beta   90.00
_cell.angle_gamma   90.00
#
_symmetry.space_group_name_H-M   'P 1'
#
loop_
_entity.id
_entity.type
_entity.pdbx_description
1 polymer ?
#
loop_
_entity_poly.entity_id
_entity_poly.type
_entity_poly.pdbx_seq_one_letter_code
_entity_poly.pdbx_strand_id
1 'polypeptide(L)'
;MRHGFHLSWLILLLALAPAYAEIYKWIDREGRVHFSDTLAGVPLEYRDRIEARTSLTPMPRRDPVLQRATPERLPPAPTPVPPSYAVPLQRDGHAMLVEAWVSGTVRTRLLLDTGAEFTVLSTAAARRLAVNLGNAAIIPLRSASGVFFAPMIKVPSITVGDAAAYDVEVIVHDATPGLDGLLGMSFLDNFLVTISTSNARLTLTPLTDSVDAELYGGHPKDWWIRKFRFYRTQIDSLKGSSSGRYAFEMERTLRYFRTELEALERQASQAGVPRRWRD
;
A
#
# COMPACT_ATOMS: atom_id res chain seq x y z
N MET A 1 -15.19 19.79 70.14
CA MET A 1 -16.11 20.09 69.04
C MET A 1 -15.31 20.08 67.74
N ARG A 2 -15.34 18.98 66.97
CA ARG A 2 -14.68 18.92 65.68
C ARG A 2 -15.62 18.16 64.75
N HIS A 3 -16.26 18.87 63.80
CA HIS A 3 -17.17 18.32 62.84
C HIS A 3 -16.33 17.70 61.68
N GLY A 4 -16.46 16.40 61.47
CA GLY A 4 -15.92 15.70 60.35
C GLY A 4 -16.89 15.79 59.13
N PHE A 5 -16.41 16.37 58.04
CA PHE A 5 -17.10 16.35 56.76
C PHE A 5 -16.70 15.06 56.00
N HIS A 6 -17.64 14.13 55.87
CA HIS A 6 -17.48 12.98 54.96
C HIS A 6 -17.91 13.40 53.54
N LEU A 7 -16.93 13.56 52.66
CA LEU A 7 -17.15 13.80 51.23
C LEU A 7 -17.25 12.46 50.54
N SER A 8 -18.48 12.03 50.20
CA SER A 8 -18.76 10.85 49.41
C SER A 8 -18.36 11.10 47.97
N TRP A 9 -17.33 10.43 47.50
CA TRP A 9 -16.95 10.39 46.10
C TRP A 9 -17.84 9.36 45.35
N LEU A 10 -18.78 9.87 44.58
CA LEU A 10 -19.58 9.09 43.65
C LEU A 10 -18.72 8.83 42.41
N ILE A 11 -18.13 7.64 42.30
CA ILE A 11 -17.40 7.20 41.09
C ILE A 11 -18.43 6.81 40.05
N LEU A 12 -18.62 7.68 39.07
CA LEU A 12 -19.40 7.42 37.88
C LEU A 12 -18.56 6.52 36.94
N LEU A 13 -18.80 5.21 36.96
CA LEU A 13 -18.23 4.27 36.00
C LEU A 13 -18.87 4.51 34.63
N LEU A 14 -18.22 5.31 33.79
CA LEU A 14 -18.52 5.39 32.37
C LEU A 14 -18.04 4.07 31.73
N ALA A 15 -18.96 3.17 31.40
CA ALA A 15 -18.68 2.00 30.58
C ALA A 15 -18.32 2.49 29.16
N LEU A 16 -17.02 2.52 28.83
CA LEU A 16 -16.57 2.65 27.43
C LEU A 16 -16.94 1.34 26.72
N ALA A 17 -18.02 1.37 25.94
CA ALA A 17 -18.24 0.35 24.92
C ALA A 17 -17.13 0.46 23.86
N PRO A 18 -16.54 -0.67 23.42
CA PRO A 18 -15.56 -0.63 22.31
C PRO A 18 -16.29 -0.15 21.06
N ALA A 19 -15.93 1.02 20.56
CA ALA A 19 -16.36 1.51 19.27
C ALA A 19 -15.64 0.67 18.19
N TYR A 20 -16.33 -0.31 17.62
CA TYR A 20 -15.89 -0.96 16.40
C TYR A 20 -16.09 0.05 15.27
N ALA A 21 -14.99 0.55 14.71
CA ALA A 21 -15.03 1.35 13.50
C ALA A 21 -15.32 0.41 12.32
N GLU A 22 -16.55 0.42 11.82
CA GLU A 22 -16.91 -0.24 10.58
C GLU A 22 -16.50 0.66 9.41
N ILE A 23 -15.73 0.12 8.46
CA ILE A 23 -15.37 0.84 7.24
C ILE A 23 -16.36 0.44 6.15
N TYR A 24 -17.10 1.43 5.65
CA TYR A 24 -18.06 1.31 4.58
C TYR A 24 -17.37 1.57 3.24
N LYS A 25 -17.50 0.64 2.29
CA LYS A 25 -16.98 0.75 0.93
C LYS A 25 -18.15 0.82 -0.05
N TRP A 26 -18.12 1.77 -1.00
CA TRP A 26 -19.05 1.82 -2.12
C TRP A 26 -18.37 2.22 -3.41
N ILE A 27 -19.02 1.96 -4.54
CA ILE A 27 -18.55 2.30 -5.88
C ILE A 27 -19.52 3.31 -6.48
N ASP A 28 -19.02 4.46 -6.95
CA ASP A 28 -19.83 5.47 -7.61
C ASP A 28 -20.23 5.07 -9.05
N ARG A 29 -21.03 5.91 -9.73
CA ARG A 29 -21.51 5.64 -11.09
C ARG A 29 -20.41 5.65 -12.13
N GLU A 30 -19.26 6.29 -11.82
CA GLU A 30 -18.07 6.35 -12.64
C GLU A 30 -17.09 5.20 -12.36
N GLY A 31 -17.47 4.24 -11.48
CA GLY A 31 -16.67 3.06 -11.15
C GLY A 31 -15.55 3.33 -10.14
N ARG A 32 -15.53 4.49 -9.46
CA ARG A 32 -14.52 4.83 -8.44
C ARG A 32 -14.92 4.26 -7.09
N VAL A 33 -13.94 3.73 -6.37
CA VAL A 33 -14.12 3.14 -5.04
C VAL A 33 -13.94 4.21 -3.97
N HIS A 34 -14.89 4.29 -3.06
CA HIS A 34 -14.89 5.21 -1.92
C HIS A 34 -14.91 4.42 -0.61
N PHE A 35 -14.39 5.05 0.45
CA PHE A 35 -14.39 4.51 1.80
C PHE A 35 -14.87 5.57 2.78
N SER A 36 -15.61 5.15 3.82
CA SER A 36 -16.03 5.99 4.94
C SER A 36 -15.98 5.18 6.23
N ASP A 37 -15.61 5.82 7.33
CA ASP A 37 -15.65 5.28 8.69
C ASP A 37 -17.02 5.45 9.37
N THR A 38 -17.94 6.11 8.69
CA THR A 38 -19.32 6.33 9.18
C THR A 38 -20.35 6.10 8.09
N LEU A 39 -21.48 5.51 8.44
CA LEU A 39 -22.62 5.34 7.51
C LEU A 39 -23.15 6.71 7.04
N ALA A 40 -23.00 7.77 7.84
CA ALA A 40 -23.38 9.12 7.47
C ALA A 40 -22.54 9.69 6.32
N GLY A 41 -21.27 9.25 6.19
CA GLY A 41 -20.37 9.63 5.11
C GLY A 41 -20.68 8.96 3.77
N VAL A 42 -21.57 7.94 3.75
CA VAL A 42 -22.02 7.29 2.51
C VAL A 42 -23.22 8.04 1.97
N PRO A 43 -23.19 8.55 0.70
CA PRO A 43 -24.35 9.20 0.09
C PRO A 43 -25.59 8.30 0.07
N LEU A 44 -26.76 8.86 0.28
CA LEU A 44 -28.02 8.12 0.44
C LEU A 44 -28.30 7.17 -0.72
N GLU A 45 -27.93 7.54 -1.94
CA GLU A 45 -28.15 6.74 -3.15
C GLU A 45 -27.32 5.45 -3.24
N TYR A 46 -26.29 5.31 -2.38
CA TYR A 46 -25.42 4.13 -2.35
C TYR A 46 -25.62 3.27 -1.11
N ARG A 47 -26.41 3.72 -0.11
CA ARG A 47 -26.60 3.00 1.16
C ARG A 47 -27.31 1.66 1.01
N ASP A 48 -28.19 1.52 0.04
CA ASP A 48 -28.93 0.27 -0.23
C ASP A 48 -28.07 -0.79 -0.96
N ARG A 49 -26.88 -0.43 -1.40
CA ARG A 49 -25.93 -1.32 -2.08
C ARG A 49 -24.75 -1.75 -1.21
N ILE A 50 -24.76 -1.40 0.05
CA ILE A 50 -23.76 -1.84 1.02
C ILE A 50 -24.17 -3.25 1.45
N GLU A 51 -23.45 -4.27 1.03
CA GLU A 51 -23.59 -5.63 1.56
C GLU A 51 -23.10 -5.67 3.02
N ALA A 52 -23.98 -5.44 3.95
CA ALA A 52 -23.73 -5.74 5.36
C ALA A 52 -23.66 -7.25 5.53
N ARG A 53 -22.48 -7.82 5.61
CA ARG A 53 -22.31 -9.21 6.05
C ARG A 53 -22.53 -9.28 7.56
N THR A 54 -23.78 -9.47 7.97
CA THR A 54 -24.11 -10.00 9.29
C THR A 54 -24.65 -11.41 9.12
N SER A 55 -23.92 -12.35 9.68
CA SER A 55 -24.21 -13.78 9.70
C SER A 55 -25.48 -14.13 10.43
N LEU A 56 -25.94 -15.33 10.12
CA LEU A 56 -26.91 -16.19 10.81
C LEU A 56 -28.35 -16.02 10.35
N THR A 57 -28.66 -16.66 9.23
CA THR A 57 -30.05 -17.02 8.91
C THR A 57 -30.24 -18.52 9.19
N PRO A 58 -31.27 -18.92 9.97
CA PRO A 58 -31.61 -20.33 10.18
C PRO A 58 -32.17 -20.95 8.89
N MET A 59 -31.75 -22.18 8.60
CA MET A 59 -32.23 -22.93 7.43
C MET A 59 -33.74 -23.18 7.51
N PRO A 60 -34.52 -22.92 6.44
CA PRO A 60 -35.92 -23.35 6.35
C PRO A 60 -36.00 -24.86 6.07
N ARG A 61 -36.95 -25.54 6.76
CA ARG A 61 -37.33 -26.93 6.50
C ARG A 61 -37.91 -27.06 5.09
N ARG A 62 -37.41 -28.01 4.32
CA ARG A 62 -37.95 -28.37 3.00
C ARG A 62 -39.08 -29.35 3.15
N ASP A 63 -40.27 -28.99 2.64
CA ASP A 63 -41.34 -29.94 2.31
C ASP A 63 -41.06 -30.46 0.86
N PRO A 64 -41.35 -31.75 0.57
CA PRO A 64 -41.07 -32.31 -0.76
C PRO A 64 -42.21 -32.01 -1.73
N VAL A 65 -42.02 -30.99 -2.56
CA VAL A 65 -42.87 -30.77 -3.74
C VAL A 65 -42.13 -31.21 -4.98
N LEU A 66 -42.62 -32.25 -5.64
CA LEU A 66 -42.18 -32.73 -6.94
C LEU A 66 -42.38 -31.64 -8.01
N GLN A 67 -41.30 -30.94 -8.39
CA GLN A 67 -41.30 -30.05 -9.55
C GLN A 67 -40.41 -30.63 -10.64
N ARG A 68 -41.00 -30.67 -11.84
CA ARG A 68 -40.39 -31.07 -13.11
C ARG A 68 -39.06 -30.35 -13.34
N ALA A 69 -38.00 -31.12 -13.59
CA ALA A 69 -36.66 -30.61 -13.87
C ALA A 69 -36.66 -29.77 -15.16
N THR A 70 -36.55 -28.46 -15.00
CA THR A 70 -36.00 -27.58 -16.03
C THR A 70 -34.46 -27.79 -16.00
N PRO A 71 -33.76 -27.84 -17.15
CA PRO A 71 -32.31 -28.05 -17.12
C PRO A 71 -31.67 -26.91 -16.32
N GLU A 72 -31.16 -27.25 -15.16
CA GLU A 72 -30.48 -26.37 -14.23
C GLU A 72 -29.21 -25.86 -14.92
N ARG A 73 -29.23 -24.57 -15.26
CA ARG A 73 -28.03 -23.88 -15.74
C ARG A 73 -26.98 -24.01 -14.65
N LEU A 74 -25.93 -24.79 -14.89
CA LEU A 74 -24.79 -24.91 -13.99
C LEU A 74 -24.39 -23.50 -13.51
N PRO A 75 -24.20 -23.31 -12.20
CA PRO A 75 -23.70 -22.03 -11.70
C PRO A 75 -22.38 -21.71 -12.40
N PRO A 76 -22.14 -20.44 -12.76
CA PRO A 76 -20.87 -20.06 -13.37
C PRO A 76 -19.74 -20.55 -12.48
N ALA A 77 -18.69 -21.12 -13.10
CA ALA A 77 -17.51 -21.58 -12.39
C ALA A 77 -17.03 -20.46 -11.45
N PRO A 78 -16.60 -20.78 -10.22
CA PRO A 78 -16.13 -19.77 -9.28
C PRO A 78 -15.01 -18.98 -9.96
N THR A 79 -15.18 -17.66 -10.03
CA THR A 79 -14.15 -16.76 -10.53
C THR A 79 -12.89 -17.00 -9.71
N PRO A 80 -11.73 -17.27 -10.32
CA PRO A 80 -10.50 -17.49 -9.59
C PRO A 80 -10.23 -16.26 -8.69
N VAL A 81 -10.16 -16.48 -7.40
CA VAL A 81 -9.80 -15.42 -6.44
C VAL A 81 -8.31 -15.17 -6.61
N PRO A 82 -7.86 -13.93 -6.83
CA PRO A 82 -6.43 -13.63 -6.94
C PRO A 82 -5.69 -14.10 -5.68
N PRO A 83 -4.45 -14.61 -5.82
CA PRO A 83 -3.67 -15.07 -4.67
C PRO A 83 -3.51 -13.94 -3.67
N SER A 84 -3.77 -14.22 -2.41
CA SER A 84 -3.65 -13.26 -1.32
C SER A 84 -2.63 -13.80 -0.30
N TYR A 85 -1.64 -12.99 0.02
CA TYR A 85 -0.53 -13.37 0.88
C TYR A 85 -0.73 -12.80 2.28
N ALA A 86 -0.85 -13.67 3.26
CA ALA A 86 -1.04 -13.29 4.66
C ALA A 86 0.31 -13.36 5.41
N VAL A 87 0.81 -12.21 5.84
CA VAL A 87 2.10 -12.03 6.48
C VAL A 87 1.91 -11.67 7.95
N PRO A 88 2.55 -12.37 8.89
CA PRO A 88 2.52 -11.99 10.30
C PRO A 88 3.31 -10.70 10.51
N LEU A 89 2.77 -9.80 11.33
CA LEU A 89 3.45 -8.60 11.80
C LEU A 89 3.95 -8.79 13.22
N GLN A 90 5.13 -8.29 13.51
CA GLN A 90 5.65 -8.20 14.87
C GLN A 90 5.23 -6.86 15.48
N ARG A 91 4.75 -6.86 16.72
CA ARG A 91 4.45 -5.63 17.46
C ARG A 91 5.66 -5.17 18.25
N ASP A 92 5.96 -3.89 18.17
CA ASP A 92 6.90 -3.20 19.03
C ASP A 92 6.22 -1.92 19.55
N GLY A 93 5.60 -2.02 20.73
CA GLY A 93 4.67 -1.01 21.21
C GLY A 93 3.48 -0.82 20.26
N HIS A 94 3.35 0.39 19.71
CA HIS A 94 2.34 0.71 18.70
C HIS A 94 2.82 0.47 17.26
N ALA A 95 4.11 0.21 17.07
CA ALA A 95 4.69 -0.04 15.77
C ALA A 95 4.38 -1.46 15.27
N MET A 96 4.19 -1.59 13.97
CA MET A 96 4.04 -2.86 13.28
C MET A 96 5.28 -3.11 12.42
N LEU A 97 6.00 -4.19 12.73
CA LEU A 97 7.22 -4.56 12.03
C LEU A 97 6.96 -5.75 11.12
N VAL A 98 7.63 -5.76 9.99
CA VAL A 98 7.56 -6.83 9.01
C VAL A 98 8.95 -7.25 8.57
N GLU A 99 9.14 -8.53 8.32
CA GLU A 99 10.35 -9.06 7.70
C GLU A 99 10.23 -9.02 6.18
N ALA A 100 11.30 -8.56 5.53
CA ALA A 100 11.38 -8.51 4.08
C ALA A 100 12.74 -8.98 3.59
N TRP A 101 12.76 -9.57 2.39
CA TRP A 101 13.98 -9.84 1.65
C TRP A 101 14.16 -8.80 0.55
N VAL A 102 15.30 -8.14 0.53
CA VAL A 102 15.67 -7.16 -0.49
C VAL A 102 16.64 -7.81 -1.45
N SER A 103 16.35 -7.71 -2.75
CA SER A 103 17.12 -8.34 -3.84
C SER A 103 17.33 -9.86 -3.65
N GLY A 104 16.43 -10.54 -2.92
CA GLY A 104 16.52 -11.95 -2.60
C GLY A 104 17.67 -12.36 -1.68
N THR A 105 18.55 -11.43 -1.26
CA THR A 105 19.79 -11.73 -0.55
C THR A 105 19.86 -11.13 0.84
N VAL A 106 19.28 -9.95 1.08
CA VAL A 106 19.39 -9.23 2.34
C VAL A 106 18.06 -9.29 3.09
N ARG A 107 18.05 -10.03 4.20
CA ARG A 107 16.92 -10.02 5.15
C ARG A 107 16.92 -8.73 5.94
N THR A 108 15.76 -8.10 6.02
CA THR A 108 15.55 -6.82 6.70
C THR A 108 14.34 -6.89 7.61
N ARG A 109 14.37 -6.11 8.70
CA ARG A 109 13.24 -5.85 9.59
C ARG A 109 12.82 -4.40 9.43
N LEU A 110 11.63 -4.20 8.85
CA LEU A 110 11.14 -2.89 8.45
C LEU A 110 9.90 -2.50 9.26
N LEU A 111 9.79 -1.20 9.57
CA LEU A 111 8.55 -0.60 10.08
C LEU A 111 7.53 -0.51 8.94
N LEU A 112 6.32 -1.02 9.12
CA LEU A 112 5.23 -0.84 8.16
C LEU A 112 4.71 0.59 8.27
N ASP A 113 4.86 1.37 7.19
CA ASP A 113 4.53 2.80 7.16
C ASP A 113 3.79 3.18 5.88
N THR A 114 2.45 3.25 5.94
CA THR A 114 1.59 3.67 4.83
C THR A 114 1.62 5.17 4.57
N GLY A 115 2.23 5.97 5.46
CA GLY A 115 2.43 7.40 5.30
C GLY A 115 3.73 7.77 4.55
N ALA A 116 4.64 6.80 4.38
CA ALA A 116 5.89 7.02 3.65
C ALA A 116 5.70 6.76 2.16
N GLU A 117 6.01 7.74 1.32
CA GLU A 117 5.95 7.61 -0.15
C GLU A 117 6.90 6.53 -0.66
N PHE A 118 8.07 6.40 -0.05
CA PHE A 118 9.10 5.44 -0.43
C PHE A 118 9.37 4.43 0.68
N THR A 119 9.74 3.22 0.30
CA THR A 119 10.45 2.31 1.18
C THR A 119 11.81 2.91 1.48
N VAL A 120 12.22 2.87 2.74
CA VAL A 120 13.52 3.39 3.19
C VAL A 120 14.35 2.25 3.74
N LEU A 121 15.61 2.18 3.33
CA LEU A 121 16.60 1.28 3.92
C LEU A 121 17.64 2.09 4.69
N SER A 122 18.02 1.59 5.86
CA SER A 122 19.14 2.16 6.61
C SER A 122 20.45 2.08 5.80
N THR A 123 21.38 2.96 6.10
CA THR A 123 22.72 2.89 5.51
C THR A 123 23.38 1.53 5.73
N ALA A 124 23.15 0.91 6.90
CA ALA A 124 23.65 -0.43 7.20
C ALA A 124 23.02 -1.51 6.31
N ALA A 125 21.70 -1.45 6.06
CA ALA A 125 21.01 -2.38 5.16
C ALA A 125 21.48 -2.20 3.71
N ALA A 126 21.63 -0.96 3.24
CA ALA A 126 22.12 -0.64 1.90
C ALA A 126 23.59 -1.15 1.68
N ARG A 127 24.43 -1.08 2.70
CA ARG A 127 25.80 -1.65 2.63
C ARG A 127 25.77 -3.17 2.47
N ARG A 128 24.86 -3.87 3.12
CA ARG A 128 24.69 -5.32 2.95
C ARG A 128 24.26 -5.72 1.53
N LEU A 129 23.58 -4.82 0.83
CA LEU A 129 23.23 -4.98 -0.59
C LEU A 129 24.40 -4.72 -1.54
N ALA A 130 25.56 -4.26 -1.04
CA ALA A 130 26.72 -3.85 -1.83
C ALA A 130 26.39 -2.80 -2.92
N VAL A 131 25.39 -1.96 -2.71
CA VAL A 131 24.98 -0.93 -3.67
C VAL A 131 25.95 0.25 -3.61
N ASN A 132 26.41 0.69 -4.79
CA ASN A 132 27.24 1.89 -4.90
C ASN A 132 26.37 3.15 -4.84
N LEU A 133 26.35 3.83 -3.69
CA LEU A 133 25.58 5.05 -3.49
C LEU A 133 26.23 6.28 -4.17
N GLY A 134 27.48 6.20 -4.62
CA GLY A 134 28.17 7.32 -5.27
C GLY A 134 27.50 7.82 -6.54
N ASN A 135 26.80 6.93 -7.25
CA ASN A 135 26.06 7.24 -8.47
C ASN A 135 24.55 7.39 -8.25
N ALA A 136 24.06 7.23 -7.02
CA ALA A 136 22.64 7.35 -6.71
C ALA A 136 22.14 8.78 -6.96
N ALA A 137 20.90 8.92 -7.39
CA ALA A 137 20.23 10.22 -7.41
C ALA A 137 20.04 10.71 -5.97
N ILE A 138 20.26 11.99 -5.73
CA ILE A 138 20.03 12.61 -4.41
C ILE A 138 18.74 13.37 -4.48
N ILE A 139 17.67 12.87 -3.86
CA ILE A 139 16.36 13.48 -3.96
C ILE A 139 16.01 14.29 -2.72
N PRO A 140 15.28 15.41 -2.87
CA PRO A 140 14.72 16.16 -1.75
C PRO A 140 13.51 15.40 -1.17
N LEU A 141 13.49 15.22 0.13
CA LEU A 141 12.43 14.58 0.88
C LEU A 141 11.89 15.53 1.95
N ARG A 142 10.60 15.44 2.23
CA ARG A 142 9.96 16.19 3.29
C ARG A 142 9.68 15.28 4.48
N SER A 143 10.02 15.76 5.67
CA SER A 143 9.65 15.15 6.93
C SER A 143 9.07 16.20 7.88
N ALA A 144 8.62 15.78 9.04
CA ALA A 144 8.14 16.69 10.09
C ALA A 144 9.23 17.69 10.54
N SER A 145 10.52 17.34 10.40
CA SER A 145 11.67 18.20 10.74
C SER A 145 12.12 19.12 9.59
N GLY A 146 11.50 19.03 8.41
CA GLY A 146 11.82 19.86 7.25
C GLY A 146 12.23 19.07 6.01
N VAL A 147 12.93 19.75 5.08
CA VAL A 147 13.46 19.14 3.85
C VAL A 147 14.86 18.63 4.09
N PHE A 148 15.11 17.37 3.72
CA PHE A 148 16.44 16.76 3.71
C PHE A 148 16.68 16.07 2.37
N PHE A 149 17.94 15.69 2.12
CA PHE A 149 18.35 15.05 0.87
C PHE A 149 18.87 13.66 1.17
N ALA A 150 18.44 12.67 0.38
CA ALA A 150 18.89 11.30 0.54
C ALA A 150 19.08 10.59 -0.80
N PRO A 151 20.00 9.62 -0.86
CA PRO A 151 20.20 8.80 -2.05
C PRO A 151 18.94 7.97 -2.35
N MET A 152 18.52 7.97 -3.61
CA MET A 152 17.53 7.05 -4.15
C MET A 152 18.24 5.98 -4.98
N ILE A 153 17.86 4.73 -4.75
CA ILE A 153 18.31 3.58 -5.53
C ILE A 153 17.08 2.81 -6.02
N LYS A 154 17.26 1.99 -7.05
CA LYS A 154 16.27 1.00 -7.47
C LYS A 154 16.80 -0.37 -7.10
N VAL A 155 16.01 -1.15 -6.36
CA VAL A 155 16.34 -2.53 -6.02
C VAL A 155 15.58 -3.49 -6.92
N PRO A 156 16.20 -4.60 -7.38
CA PRO A 156 15.56 -5.56 -8.27
C PRO A 156 14.26 -6.13 -7.72
N SER A 157 14.20 -6.39 -6.40
CA SER A 157 12.99 -6.91 -5.75
C SER A 157 12.95 -6.61 -4.27
N ILE A 158 11.73 -6.52 -3.74
CA ILE A 158 11.44 -6.65 -2.29
C ILE A 158 10.38 -7.74 -2.16
N THR A 159 10.61 -8.69 -1.25
CA THR A 159 9.68 -9.79 -0.98
C THR A 159 9.28 -9.77 0.49
N VAL A 160 7.98 -9.81 0.75
CA VAL A 160 7.37 -9.83 2.09
C VAL A 160 6.47 -11.06 2.18
N GLY A 161 6.87 -12.06 2.95
CA GLY A 161 6.29 -13.39 2.84
C GLY A 161 6.46 -13.93 1.41
N ASP A 162 5.35 -14.27 0.75
CA ASP A 162 5.34 -14.72 -0.66
C ASP A 162 5.00 -13.57 -1.63
N ALA A 163 4.71 -12.36 -1.14
CA ALA A 163 4.42 -11.21 -1.97
C ALA A 163 5.71 -10.53 -2.44
N ALA A 164 5.91 -10.42 -3.74
CA ALA A 164 7.08 -9.78 -4.33
C ALA A 164 6.69 -8.57 -5.19
N ALA A 165 7.43 -7.47 -5.03
CA ALA A 165 7.43 -6.33 -5.94
C ALA A 165 8.81 -6.19 -6.59
N TYR A 166 8.84 -5.77 -7.83
CA TYR A 166 10.04 -5.66 -8.64
C TYR A 166 10.31 -4.20 -9.02
N ASP A 167 11.58 -3.87 -9.29
CA ASP A 167 12.03 -2.53 -9.68
C ASP A 167 11.54 -1.45 -8.71
N VAL A 168 11.77 -1.70 -7.40
CA VAL A 168 11.27 -0.84 -6.33
C VAL A 168 12.24 0.30 -6.07
N GLU A 169 11.73 1.54 -6.10
CA GLU A 169 12.47 2.73 -5.69
C GLU A 169 12.59 2.76 -4.17
N VAL A 170 13.81 2.93 -3.68
CA VAL A 170 14.16 2.89 -2.26
C VAL A 170 15.04 4.08 -1.91
N ILE A 171 14.71 4.73 -0.79
CA ILE A 171 15.55 5.77 -0.19
C ILE A 171 16.56 5.13 0.76
N VAL A 172 17.79 5.62 0.76
CA VAL A 172 18.78 5.21 1.77
C VAL A 172 18.90 6.32 2.82
N HIS A 173 18.35 6.03 4.00
CA HIS A 173 18.37 6.99 5.11
C HIS A 173 18.16 6.28 6.45
N ASP A 174 18.85 6.74 7.50
CA ASP A 174 18.71 6.17 8.84
C ASP A 174 17.50 6.79 9.58
N ALA A 175 16.30 6.48 9.09
CA ALA A 175 15.03 7.03 9.60
C ALA A 175 14.52 6.33 10.88
N THR A 176 14.90 5.06 11.08
CA THR A 176 14.35 4.21 12.14
C THR A 176 15.48 3.57 12.96
N PRO A 177 15.87 4.17 14.10
CA PRO A 177 16.91 3.61 14.96
C PRO A 177 16.62 2.15 15.37
N GLY A 178 17.61 1.26 15.23
CA GLY A 178 17.49 -0.15 15.60
C GLY A 178 16.73 -1.04 14.61
N LEU A 179 16.22 -0.48 13.50
CA LEU A 179 15.59 -1.20 12.40
C LEU A 179 16.40 -1.06 11.12
N ASP A 180 16.11 -1.91 10.15
CA ASP A 180 16.73 -1.84 8.82
C ASP A 180 16.08 -0.78 7.92
N GLY A 181 14.98 -0.16 8.36
CA GLY A 181 14.28 0.88 7.63
C GLY A 181 12.76 0.81 7.80
N LEU A 182 12.02 1.30 6.80
CA LEU A 182 10.56 1.24 6.76
C LEU A 182 10.06 0.75 5.39
N LEU A 183 8.93 0.06 5.39
CA LEU A 183 8.22 -0.43 4.20
C LEU A 183 7.16 0.59 3.82
N GLY A 184 7.39 1.34 2.75
CA GLY A 184 6.53 2.43 2.28
C GLY A 184 5.74 2.10 1.02
N MET A 185 5.11 3.15 0.47
CA MET A 185 4.18 3.03 -0.66
C MET A 185 4.85 2.57 -1.96
N SER A 186 6.15 2.84 -2.18
CA SER A 186 6.86 2.33 -3.37
C SER A 186 6.81 0.79 -3.48
N PHE A 187 6.67 0.07 -2.36
CA PHE A 187 6.36 -1.36 -2.32
C PHE A 187 4.85 -1.63 -2.24
N LEU A 188 4.16 -0.97 -1.28
CA LEU A 188 2.77 -1.28 -0.94
C LEU A 188 1.79 -1.02 -2.08
N ASP A 189 2.04 -0.04 -2.94
CA ASP A 189 1.20 0.31 -4.10
C ASP A 189 1.10 -0.80 -5.16
N ASN A 190 1.89 -1.85 -5.05
CA ASN A 190 1.76 -3.03 -5.92
C ASN A 190 0.65 -3.99 -5.46
N PHE A 191 0.01 -3.71 -4.31
CA PHE A 191 -0.95 -4.59 -3.67
C PHE A 191 -2.18 -3.86 -3.17
N LEU A 192 -3.32 -4.55 -3.12
CA LEU A 192 -4.39 -4.20 -2.20
C LEU A 192 -3.93 -4.60 -0.79
N VAL A 193 -3.74 -3.61 0.06
CA VAL A 193 -3.17 -3.78 1.40
C VAL A 193 -4.28 -3.82 2.44
N THR A 194 -4.33 -4.87 3.24
CA THR A 194 -5.20 -4.94 4.43
C THR A 194 -4.37 -5.18 5.68
N ILE A 195 -4.51 -4.31 6.68
CA ILE A 195 -3.81 -4.39 7.95
C ILE A 195 -4.80 -4.72 9.05
N SER A 196 -4.66 -5.90 9.66
CA SER A 196 -5.41 -6.27 10.86
C SER A 196 -4.56 -6.01 12.10
N THR A 197 -4.86 -4.93 12.79
CA THR A 197 -4.15 -4.57 14.02
C THR A 197 -4.47 -5.53 15.16
N SER A 198 -5.69 -6.07 15.26
CA SER A 198 -6.08 -7.05 16.29
C SER A 198 -5.30 -8.35 16.17
N ASN A 199 -5.08 -8.83 14.95
CA ASN A 199 -4.43 -10.12 14.67
C ASN A 199 -2.94 -9.97 14.31
N ALA A 200 -2.40 -8.73 14.31
CA ALA A 200 -1.05 -8.41 13.85
C ALA A 200 -0.73 -9.08 12.50
N ARG A 201 -1.57 -8.82 11.50
CA ARG A 201 -1.48 -9.45 10.17
C ARG A 201 -1.57 -8.42 9.05
N LEU A 202 -0.68 -8.54 8.10
CA LEU A 202 -0.70 -7.83 6.83
C LEU A 202 -1.20 -8.81 5.76
N THR A 203 -2.18 -8.41 4.97
CA THR A 203 -2.62 -9.16 3.80
C THR A 203 -2.32 -8.35 2.55
N LEU A 204 -1.59 -8.95 1.62
CA LEU A 204 -1.16 -8.36 0.36
C LEU A 204 -1.81 -9.15 -0.78
N THR A 205 -2.72 -8.51 -1.51
CA THR A 205 -3.33 -9.07 -2.72
C THR A 205 -2.78 -8.30 -3.92
N PRO A 206 -2.08 -8.95 -4.87
CA PRO A 206 -1.56 -8.26 -6.04
C PRO A 206 -2.67 -7.50 -6.76
N LEU A 207 -2.39 -6.26 -7.15
CA LEU A 207 -3.28 -5.46 -7.99
C LEU A 207 -3.19 -5.98 -9.44
N THR A 208 -3.69 -7.19 -9.67
CA THR A 208 -3.93 -7.71 -11.00
C THR A 208 -5.39 -7.44 -11.35
N ASP A 209 -5.62 -6.75 -12.43
CA ASP A 209 -6.96 -6.52 -12.98
C ASP A 209 -7.55 -7.84 -13.48
N SER A 210 -8.02 -8.71 -12.60
CA SER A 210 -8.58 -10.03 -12.92
C SER A 210 -7.57 -11.10 -13.39
N VAL A 211 -7.98 -12.35 -13.30
CA VAL A 211 -7.22 -13.55 -13.77
C VAL A 211 -6.93 -13.50 -15.28
N ASP A 212 -7.68 -12.68 -16.02
CA ASP A 212 -7.56 -12.44 -17.46
C ASP A 212 -6.87 -11.11 -17.79
N ALA A 213 -6.19 -10.45 -16.83
CA ALA A 213 -5.52 -9.18 -17.09
C ALA A 213 -4.39 -9.39 -18.11
N GLU A 214 -4.51 -8.69 -19.22
CA GLU A 214 -3.47 -8.63 -20.23
C GLU A 214 -2.20 -8.02 -19.63
N LEU A 215 -1.12 -8.81 -19.56
CA LEU A 215 0.17 -8.37 -19.05
C LEU A 215 1.05 -7.87 -20.20
N TYR A 216 1.63 -6.71 -20.02
CA TYR A 216 2.59 -6.09 -20.94
C TYR A 216 3.97 -6.14 -20.29
N GLY A 217 4.88 -6.94 -20.84
CA GLY A 217 6.21 -7.13 -20.24
C GLY A 217 6.17 -7.67 -18.81
N GLY A 218 5.14 -8.47 -18.46
CA GLY A 218 4.97 -9.04 -17.13
C GLY A 218 4.24 -8.16 -16.12
N HIS A 219 3.82 -6.94 -16.51
CA HIS A 219 3.15 -6.00 -15.63
C HIS A 219 1.74 -5.66 -16.12
N PRO A 220 0.75 -5.49 -15.21
CA PRO A 220 -0.61 -5.08 -15.55
C PRO A 220 -0.66 -3.59 -15.95
N LYS A 221 -1.75 -3.20 -16.62
CA LYS A 221 -2.03 -1.82 -17.05
C LYS A 221 -1.75 -0.78 -15.99
N ASP A 222 -2.28 -0.98 -14.77
CA ASP A 222 -2.19 0.02 -13.70
C ASP A 222 -0.77 0.22 -13.18
N TRP A 223 0.07 -0.82 -13.23
CA TRP A 223 1.49 -0.68 -12.91
C TRP A 223 2.18 0.29 -13.88
N TRP A 224 1.93 0.15 -15.20
CA TRP A 224 2.47 1.06 -16.22
C TRP A 224 2.02 2.50 -15.99
N ILE A 225 0.70 2.70 -15.80
CA ILE A 225 0.13 4.05 -15.57
C ILE A 225 0.75 4.70 -14.32
N ARG A 226 0.87 3.95 -13.20
CA ARG A 226 1.49 4.47 -11.96
C ARG A 226 2.96 4.83 -12.15
N LYS A 227 3.75 3.97 -12.82
CA LYS A 227 5.18 4.23 -13.05
C LYS A 227 5.41 5.44 -13.96
N PHE A 228 4.67 5.59 -15.05
CA PHE A 228 4.74 6.78 -15.89
C PHE A 228 4.37 8.04 -15.13
N ARG A 229 3.26 8.02 -14.42
CA ARG A 229 2.80 9.15 -13.59
C ARG A 229 3.84 9.51 -12.54
N PHE A 230 4.40 8.54 -11.84
CA PHE A 230 5.44 8.75 -10.84
C PHE A 230 6.61 9.53 -11.43
N TYR A 231 7.27 9.03 -12.47
CA TYR A 231 8.43 9.69 -13.04
C TYR A 231 8.12 11.08 -13.61
N ARG A 232 6.98 11.25 -14.25
CA ARG A 232 6.54 12.57 -14.75
C ARG A 232 6.32 13.57 -13.62
N THR A 233 5.64 13.16 -12.56
CA THR A 233 5.41 14.00 -11.36
C THR A 233 6.73 14.42 -10.73
N GLN A 234 7.69 13.50 -10.59
CA GLN A 234 9.02 13.82 -10.06
C GLN A 234 9.76 14.84 -10.96
N ILE A 235 9.73 14.62 -12.27
CA ILE A 235 10.34 15.56 -13.24
C ILE A 235 9.70 16.94 -13.14
N ASP A 236 8.37 17.03 -13.09
CA ASP A 236 7.64 18.30 -13.05
C ASP A 236 7.87 19.05 -11.72
N SER A 237 7.93 18.34 -10.60
CA SER A 237 8.23 18.93 -9.29
C SER A 237 9.62 19.55 -9.21
N LEU A 238 10.56 19.05 -10.00
CA LEU A 238 11.95 19.51 -10.01
C LEU A 238 12.23 20.65 -11.02
N LYS A 239 11.39 20.81 -12.06
CA LYS A 239 11.59 21.83 -13.12
C LYS A 239 11.63 23.28 -12.61
N GLY A 240 10.95 23.58 -11.49
CA GLY A 240 10.93 24.93 -10.89
C GLY A 240 12.01 25.19 -9.84
N SER A 241 12.80 24.19 -9.47
CA SER A 241 13.68 24.22 -8.31
C SER A 241 15.19 24.37 -8.66
N SER A 242 15.51 24.68 -9.91
CA SER A 242 16.90 24.67 -10.42
C SER A 242 17.76 25.87 -10.01
N SER A 243 17.33 26.69 -9.04
CA SER A 243 18.10 27.82 -8.52
C SER A 243 18.35 27.68 -7.02
N GLY A 244 19.53 28.10 -6.55
CA GLY A 244 19.91 28.13 -5.14
C GLY A 244 20.95 27.09 -4.74
N ARG A 245 21.11 26.94 -3.42
CA ARG A 245 22.16 26.12 -2.80
C ARG A 245 22.23 24.66 -3.28
N TYR A 246 21.10 24.10 -3.75
CA TYR A 246 20.95 22.69 -4.13
C TYR A 246 20.73 22.51 -5.65
N ALA A 247 21.05 23.52 -6.46
CA ALA A 247 20.82 23.48 -7.91
C ALA A 247 21.52 22.28 -8.59
N PHE A 248 22.72 21.93 -8.15
CA PHE A 248 23.49 20.84 -8.73
C PHE A 248 22.84 19.46 -8.43
N GLU A 249 22.42 19.23 -7.17
CA GLU A 249 21.76 18.01 -6.74
C GLU A 249 20.40 17.86 -7.43
N MET A 250 19.67 18.94 -7.55
CA MET A 250 18.37 18.98 -8.24
C MET A 250 18.51 18.65 -9.73
N GLU A 251 19.50 19.21 -10.40
CA GLU A 251 19.78 18.90 -11.81
C GLU A 251 20.19 17.44 -12.01
N ARG A 252 21.02 16.91 -11.12
CA ARG A 252 21.42 15.48 -11.12
C ARG A 252 20.21 14.58 -10.93
N THR A 253 19.33 14.92 -10.00
CA THR A 253 18.08 14.20 -9.74
C THR A 253 17.13 14.27 -10.93
N LEU A 254 16.96 15.45 -11.53
CA LEU A 254 16.15 15.63 -12.74
C LEU A 254 16.67 14.76 -13.90
N ARG A 255 17.99 14.72 -14.09
CA ARG A 255 18.63 13.86 -15.10
C ARG A 255 18.35 12.38 -14.83
N TYR A 256 18.45 11.93 -13.59
CA TYR A 256 18.12 10.56 -13.20
C TYR A 256 16.68 10.21 -13.59
N PHE A 257 15.69 11.01 -13.17
CA PHE A 257 14.29 10.71 -13.48
C PHE A 257 13.97 10.76 -14.98
N ARG A 258 14.61 11.63 -15.73
CA ARG A 258 14.50 11.62 -17.20
C ARG A 258 15.05 10.34 -17.81
N THR A 259 16.22 9.89 -17.36
CA THR A 259 16.83 8.63 -17.83
C THR A 259 15.95 7.42 -17.50
N GLU A 260 15.35 7.37 -16.29
CA GLU A 260 14.44 6.31 -15.88
C GLU A 260 13.13 6.34 -16.70
N LEU A 261 12.58 7.52 -16.96
CA LEU A 261 11.40 7.65 -17.83
C LEU A 261 11.69 7.18 -19.25
N GLU A 262 12.83 7.54 -19.83
CA GLU A 262 13.25 7.04 -21.14
C GLU A 262 13.46 5.52 -21.17
N ALA A 263 13.99 4.94 -20.09
CA ALA A 263 14.12 3.50 -19.96
C ALA A 263 12.75 2.82 -19.89
N LEU A 264 11.82 3.39 -19.12
CA LEU A 264 10.44 2.92 -19.03
C LEU A 264 9.71 3.01 -20.40
N GLU A 265 9.91 4.10 -21.16
CA GLU A 265 9.36 4.26 -22.51
C GLU A 265 9.87 3.18 -23.48
N ARG A 266 11.17 2.85 -23.44
CA ARG A 266 11.75 1.77 -24.23
C ARG A 266 11.15 0.42 -23.86
N GLN A 267 11.07 0.12 -22.55
CA GLN A 267 10.47 -1.10 -22.03
C GLN A 267 9.00 -1.23 -22.42
N ALA A 268 8.23 -0.14 -22.26
CA ALA A 268 6.83 -0.10 -22.66
C ALA A 268 6.63 -0.35 -24.16
N SER A 269 7.52 0.19 -24.99
CA SER A 269 7.46 0.00 -26.44
C SER A 269 7.76 -1.44 -26.83
N GLN A 270 8.75 -2.06 -26.21
CA GLN A 270 9.09 -3.48 -26.41
C GLN A 270 7.96 -4.42 -25.94
N ALA A 271 7.29 -4.05 -24.82
CA ALA A 271 6.18 -4.80 -24.27
C ALA A 271 4.84 -4.58 -24.99
N GLY A 272 4.76 -3.65 -25.96
CA GLY A 272 3.53 -3.34 -26.68
C GLY A 272 2.51 -2.51 -25.86
N VAL A 273 2.95 -1.84 -24.79
CA VAL A 273 2.08 -1.01 -23.93
C VAL A 273 1.40 0.08 -24.76
N PRO A 274 0.07 0.24 -24.69
CA PRO A 274 -0.63 1.30 -25.42
C PRO A 274 -0.16 2.70 -25.04
N ARG A 275 0.00 3.59 -26.04
CA ARG A 275 0.46 4.98 -25.79
C ARG A 275 -0.40 5.74 -24.78
N ARG A 276 -1.74 5.56 -24.84
CA ARG A 276 -2.70 6.20 -23.91
C ARG A 276 -2.49 5.84 -22.41
N TRP A 277 -1.64 4.88 -22.09
CA TRP A 277 -1.29 4.54 -20.71
C TRP A 277 0.03 5.15 -20.26
N ARG A 278 0.74 5.79 -21.18
CA ARG A 278 2.05 6.39 -20.94
C ARG A 278 1.98 7.91 -20.65
N ASP A 279 0.79 8.53 -20.84
CA ASP A 279 0.55 9.97 -20.67
C ASP A 279 0.21 10.36 -19.22
#